data_3f56703a2afd88a309b4354ee1b5fb7a
#
_entry.id   3f56703a2afd88a309b4354ee1b5fb7a
#
_cell.length_a   1.000
_cell.length_b   1.000
_cell.length_c   1.000
_cell.angle_alpha   90.00
_cell.angle_beta   90.00
_cell.angle_gamma   90.00
#
_symmetry.space_group_name_H-M   'P 1'
#
loop_
_entity.id
_entity.type
_entity.pdbx_description
1 polymer ?
#
loop_
_entity_poly.entity_id
_entity_poly.type
_entity_poly.pdbx_seq_one_letter_code
_entity_poly.pdbx_strand_id
1 'polypeptide(L)'
;MMKSSTQIRFDFQNAKQQADRLDELASNLEQQVLRQMFDANQQLRIAWTGESANRFVIKQNELQEKIRSTIRALREIADEIRRIAKRVYDAEMQAYYIASQRHNSFSSDGGGGGSFGAGGGNGGGSGGGGGRG
;
A
#
# COMPACT_ATOMS: atom_id res chain seq x y z
N MET A 1 20.10 -4.28 -6.91
CA MET A 1 20.09 -2.87 -7.33
C MET A 1 19.02 -2.11 -6.57
N MET A 2 19.37 -1.03 -5.94
CA MET A 2 18.40 -0.15 -5.31
C MET A 2 17.64 0.65 -6.38
N LYS A 3 16.34 0.74 -6.23
CA LYS A 3 15.52 1.60 -7.07
C LYS A 3 15.88 3.06 -6.88
N SER A 4 15.85 3.85 -7.94
CA SER A 4 15.96 5.30 -7.84
C SER A 4 14.71 5.90 -7.18
N SER A 5 14.81 7.11 -6.65
CA SER A 5 13.66 7.81 -6.08
C SER A 5 12.55 8.03 -7.12
N THR A 6 12.92 8.25 -8.37
CA THR A 6 11.97 8.37 -9.48
C THR A 6 11.20 7.08 -9.71
N GLN A 7 11.89 5.94 -9.69
CA GLN A 7 11.26 4.63 -9.86
C GLN A 7 10.33 4.31 -8.69
N ILE A 8 10.72 4.61 -7.47
CA ILE A 8 9.90 4.42 -6.26
C ILE A 8 8.60 5.23 -6.38
N ARG A 9 8.69 6.49 -6.79
CA ARG A 9 7.51 7.35 -6.99
C ARG A 9 6.62 6.85 -8.13
N PHE A 10 7.22 6.39 -9.22
CA PHE A 10 6.51 5.84 -10.35
C PHE A 10 5.71 4.59 -9.96
N ASP A 11 6.34 3.66 -9.23
CA ASP A 11 5.68 2.44 -8.76
C ASP A 11 4.51 2.77 -7.83
N PHE A 12 4.69 3.73 -6.93
CA PHE A 12 3.64 4.19 -6.03
C PHE A 12 2.45 4.79 -6.80
N GLN A 13 2.71 5.67 -7.76
CA GLN A 13 1.67 6.28 -8.58
C GLN A 13 0.94 5.24 -9.43
N ASN A 14 1.66 4.27 -9.97
CA ASN A 14 1.06 3.19 -10.74
C ASN A 14 0.12 2.34 -9.88
N ALA A 15 0.52 1.99 -8.66
CA ALA A 15 -0.33 1.25 -7.72
C ALA A 15 -1.60 2.04 -7.38
N LYS A 16 -1.48 3.34 -7.13
CA LYS A 16 -2.63 4.21 -6.87
C LYS A 16 -3.59 4.27 -8.06
N GLN A 17 -3.08 4.34 -9.27
CA GLN A 17 -3.89 4.32 -10.49
C GLN A 17 -4.67 3.01 -10.62
N GLN A 18 -4.06 1.87 -10.30
CA GLN A 18 -4.75 0.58 -10.32
C GLN A 18 -5.88 0.54 -9.27
N ALA A 19 -5.64 1.08 -8.08
CA ALA A 19 -6.68 1.20 -7.05
C ALA A 19 -7.83 2.10 -7.52
N ASP A 20 -7.53 3.23 -8.15
CA ASP A 20 -8.54 4.14 -8.70
C ASP A 20 -9.39 3.47 -9.79
N ARG A 21 -8.78 2.61 -10.62
CA ARG A 21 -9.52 1.82 -11.62
C ARG A 21 -10.49 0.83 -10.98
N LEU A 22 -10.12 0.21 -9.86
CA LEU A 22 -11.04 -0.68 -9.13
C LEU A 22 -12.22 0.09 -8.55
N ASP A 23 -11.99 1.28 -7.98
CA ASP A 23 -13.07 2.14 -7.50
C ASP A 23 -14.00 2.59 -8.64
N GLU A 24 -13.43 2.92 -9.78
CA GLU A 24 -14.19 3.29 -10.98
C GLU A 24 -15.03 2.13 -11.48
N LEU A 25 -14.47 0.92 -11.50
CA LEU A 25 -15.22 -0.29 -11.85
C LEU A 25 -16.37 -0.54 -10.86
N ALA A 26 -16.14 -0.38 -9.57
CA ALA A 26 -17.17 -0.49 -8.55
C ALA A 26 -18.29 0.52 -8.78
N SER A 27 -17.96 1.77 -9.10
CA SER A 27 -18.93 2.82 -9.41
C SER A 27 -19.72 2.52 -10.68
N ASN A 28 -19.07 1.97 -11.70
CA ASN A 28 -19.75 1.55 -12.93
C ASN A 28 -20.74 0.41 -12.68
N LEU A 29 -20.37 -0.57 -11.86
CA LEU A 29 -21.28 -1.65 -11.48
C LEU A 29 -22.50 -1.10 -10.73
N GLU A 30 -22.30 -0.15 -9.84
CA GLU A 30 -23.38 0.46 -9.07
C GLU A 30 -24.32 1.26 -9.97
N GLN A 31 -23.79 2.13 -10.81
CA GLN A 31 -24.60 3.05 -11.62
C GLN A 31 -25.15 2.41 -12.88
N GLN A 32 -24.39 1.56 -13.55
CA GLN A 32 -24.76 1.00 -14.83
C GLN A 32 -25.54 -0.33 -14.67
N VAL A 33 -25.08 -1.21 -13.81
CA VAL A 33 -25.64 -2.56 -13.68
C VAL A 33 -26.77 -2.59 -12.67
N LEU A 34 -26.54 -2.18 -11.43
CA LEU A 34 -27.56 -2.24 -10.38
C LEU A 34 -28.77 -1.37 -10.69
N ARG A 35 -28.55 -0.16 -11.17
CA ARG A 35 -29.64 0.75 -11.53
C ARG A 35 -30.49 0.20 -12.66
N GLN A 36 -29.86 -0.31 -13.71
CA GLN A 36 -30.58 -0.91 -14.84
C GLN A 36 -31.33 -2.17 -14.42
N MET A 37 -30.76 -3.00 -13.56
CA MET A 37 -31.45 -4.18 -13.02
C MET A 37 -32.66 -3.78 -12.19
N PHE A 38 -32.54 -2.77 -11.36
CA PHE A 38 -33.65 -2.25 -10.56
C PHE A 38 -34.78 -1.76 -11.46
N ASP A 39 -34.48 -0.95 -12.47
CA ASP A 39 -35.46 -0.42 -13.40
C ASP A 39 -36.14 -1.55 -14.21
N ALA A 40 -35.37 -2.51 -14.69
CA ALA A 40 -35.89 -3.67 -15.40
C ALA A 40 -36.82 -4.51 -14.52
N ASN A 41 -36.48 -4.72 -13.26
CA ASN A 41 -37.30 -5.44 -12.30
C ASN A 41 -38.61 -4.70 -12.00
N GLN A 42 -38.59 -3.37 -11.91
CA GLN A 42 -39.79 -2.58 -11.72
C GLN A 42 -40.75 -2.71 -12.91
N GLN A 43 -40.23 -2.62 -14.13
CA GLN A 43 -41.03 -2.81 -15.34
C GLN A 43 -41.59 -4.23 -15.46
N LEU A 44 -40.78 -5.22 -15.09
CA LEU A 44 -41.20 -6.62 -15.12
C LEU A 44 -42.33 -6.89 -14.14
N ARG A 45 -42.30 -6.32 -12.94
CA ARG A 45 -43.37 -6.46 -11.94
C ARG A 45 -44.72 -5.90 -12.42
N ILE A 46 -44.68 -4.86 -13.26
CA ILE A 46 -45.88 -4.26 -13.84
C ILE A 46 -46.44 -5.16 -14.93
N ALA A 47 -45.55 -5.72 -15.77
CA ALA A 47 -45.94 -6.46 -16.98
C ALA A 47 -46.23 -7.94 -16.72
N TRP A 48 -45.63 -8.52 -15.67
CA TRP A 48 -45.70 -9.97 -15.43
C TRP A 48 -46.02 -10.24 -13.96
N THR A 49 -47.10 -10.98 -13.75
CA THR A 49 -47.60 -11.38 -12.44
C THR A 49 -47.70 -12.89 -12.33
N GLY A 50 -47.76 -13.39 -11.10
CA GLY A 50 -47.89 -14.80 -10.80
C GLY A 50 -46.70 -15.38 -10.09
N GLU A 51 -46.75 -16.68 -9.79
CA GLU A 51 -45.72 -17.36 -8.99
C GLU A 51 -44.38 -17.42 -9.70
N SER A 52 -44.34 -17.68 -10.99
CA SER A 52 -43.12 -17.70 -11.79
C SER A 52 -42.43 -16.32 -11.83
N ALA A 53 -43.23 -15.26 -11.96
CA ALA A 53 -42.72 -13.89 -11.91
C ALA A 53 -42.13 -13.56 -10.55
N ASN A 54 -42.77 -13.98 -9.47
CA ASN A 54 -42.24 -13.78 -8.10
C ASN A 54 -40.93 -14.53 -7.89
N ARG A 55 -40.82 -15.75 -8.36
CA ARG A 55 -39.54 -16.53 -8.30
C ARG A 55 -38.43 -15.84 -9.07
N PHE A 56 -38.75 -15.30 -10.24
CA PHE A 56 -37.75 -14.55 -11.03
C PHE A 56 -37.27 -13.32 -10.31
N VAL A 57 -38.18 -12.55 -9.70
CA VAL A 57 -37.81 -11.35 -8.91
C VAL A 57 -36.91 -11.71 -7.73
N ILE A 58 -37.20 -12.81 -7.03
CA ILE A 58 -36.37 -13.29 -5.94
C ILE A 58 -34.94 -13.60 -6.43
N LYS A 59 -34.81 -14.28 -7.56
CA LYS A 59 -33.50 -14.57 -8.18
C LYS A 59 -32.76 -13.30 -8.57
N GLN A 60 -33.47 -12.32 -9.12
CA GLN A 60 -32.88 -11.02 -9.46
C GLN A 60 -32.39 -10.27 -8.21
N ASN A 61 -33.15 -10.30 -7.13
CA ASN A 61 -32.75 -9.68 -5.86
C ASN A 61 -31.49 -10.34 -5.27
N GLU A 62 -31.41 -11.67 -5.34
CA GLU A 62 -30.21 -12.41 -4.93
C GLU A 62 -28.98 -11.99 -5.74
N LEU A 63 -29.14 -11.85 -7.05
CA LEU A 63 -28.07 -11.42 -7.94
C LEU A 63 -27.64 -9.98 -7.63
N GLN A 64 -28.58 -9.08 -7.37
CA GLN A 64 -28.29 -7.70 -6.97
C GLN A 64 -27.46 -7.66 -5.67
N GLU A 65 -27.80 -8.50 -4.69
CA GLU A 65 -27.03 -8.59 -3.44
C GLU A 65 -25.61 -9.08 -3.67
N LYS A 66 -25.41 -10.05 -4.56
CA LYS A 66 -24.06 -10.51 -4.95
C LYS A 66 -23.26 -9.40 -5.62
N ILE A 67 -23.90 -8.61 -6.48
CA ILE A 67 -23.26 -7.47 -7.14
C ILE A 67 -22.86 -6.40 -6.10
N ARG A 68 -23.73 -6.08 -5.14
CA ARG A 68 -23.41 -5.15 -4.05
C ARG A 68 -22.24 -5.64 -3.21
N SER A 69 -22.17 -6.94 -2.90
CA SER A 69 -21.04 -7.54 -2.21
C SER A 69 -19.75 -7.41 -3.02
N THR A 70 -19.82 -7.61 -4.32
CA THR A 70 -18.68 -7.44 -5.23
C THR A 70 -18.20 -5.98 -5.26
N ILE A 71 -19.13 -5.02 -5.29
CA ILE A 71 -18.81 -3.59 -5.25
C ILE A 71 -18.05 -3.25 -3.96
N ARG A 72 -18.53 -3.72 -2.80
CA ARG A 72 -17.85 -3.53 -1.52
C ARG A 72 -16.45 -4.14 -1.51
N ALA A 73 -16.33 -5.37 -2.01
CA ALA A 73 -15.05 -6.06 -2.10
C ALA A 73 -14.05 -5.33 -2.98
N LEU A 74 -14.47 -4.79 -4.13
CA LEU A 74 -13.62 -4.01 -5.01
C LEU A 74 -13.11 -2.74 -4.34
N ARG A 75 -13.97 -2.03 -3.59
CA ARG A 75 -13.58 -0.82 -2.85
C ARG A 75 -12.61 -1.15 -1.71
N GLU A 76 -12.84 -2.25 -0.99
CA GLU A 76 -11.93 -2.72 0.06
C GLU A 76 -10.55 -3.08 -0.50
N ILE A 77 -10.51 -3.78 -1.64
CA ILE A 77 -9.26 -4.12 -2.33
C ILE A 77 -8.53 -2.84 -2.77
N ALA A 78 -9.24 -1.88 -3.33
CA ALA A 78 -8.67 -0.60 -3.73
C ALA A 78 -8.01 0.13 -2.55
N ASP A 79 -8.69 0.20 -1.42
CA ASP A 79 -8.18 0.82 -0.20
C ASP A 79 -6.97 0.07 0.35
N GLU A 80 -6.99 -1.26 0.31
CA GLU A 80 -5.87 -2.08 0.74
C GLU A 80 -4.64 -1.89 -0.16
N ILE A 81 -4.82 -1.83 -1.48
CA ILE A 81 -3.75 -1.51 -2.43
C ILE A 81 -3.10 -0.18 -2.07
N ARG A 82 -3.90 0.85 -1.78
CA ARG A 82 -3.39 2.17 -1.39
C ARG A 82 -2.58 2.10 -0.11
N ARG A 83 -3.04 1.38 0.90
CA ARG A 83 -2.32 1.20 2.17
C ARG A 83 -1.00 0.47 2.00
N ILE A 84 -1.01 -0.63 1.24
CA ILE A 84 0.20 -1.41 0.95
C ILE A 84 1.18 -0.57 0.13
N ALA A 85 0.71 0.10 -0.91
CA ALA A 85 1.52 0.95 -1.76
C ALA A 85 2.22 2.06 -0.95
N LYS A 86 1.50 2.68 0.00
CA LYS A 86 2.06 3.68 0.88
C LYS A 86 3.16 3.12 1.79
N ARG A 87 2.92 1.95 2.39
CA ARG A 87 3.95 1.30 3.23
C ARG A 87 5.19 0.96 2.44
N VAL A 88 5.02 0.41 1.24
CA VAL A 88 6.15 0.08 0.36
C VAL A 88 6.90 1.35 -0.05
N TYR A 89 6.17 2.39 -0.43
CA TYR A 89 6.75 3.69 -0.78
C TYR A 89 7.58 4.26 0.37
N ASP A 90 7.00 4.32 1.56
CA ASP A 90 7.67 4.87 2.75
C ASP A 90 8.93 4.06 3.09
N ALA A 91 8.86 2.73 3.04
CA ALA A 91 10.00 1.86 3.32
C ALA A 91 11.11 2.00 2.27
N GLU A 92 10.75 2.05 0.99
CA GLU A 92 11.71 2.21 -0.10
C GLU A 92 12.37 3.60 -0.09
N MET A 93 11.62 4.66 0.20
CA MET A 93 12.17 6.01 0.31
C MET A 93 13.09 6.12 1.51
N GLN A 94 12.73 5.52 2.65
CA GLN A 94 13.60 5.50 3.82
C GLN A 94 14.92 4.79 3.53
N ALA A 95 14.86 3.63 2.88
CA ALA A 95 16.06 2.91 2.45
C ALA A 95 16.91 3.73 1.48
N TYR A 96 16.26 4.43 0.56
CA TYR A 96 16.95 5.33 -0.38
C TYR A 96 17.69 6.44 0.36
N TYR A 97 17.07 7.12 1.32
CA TYR A 97 17.71 8.20 2.10
C TYR A 97 18.87 7.68 2.93
N ILE A 98 18.73 6.54 3.58
CA ILE A 98 19.81 5.92 4.35
C ILE A 98 21.03 5.64 3.46
N ALA A 99 20.80 5.05 2.30
CA ALA A 99 21.87 4.77 1.33
C ALA A 99 22.53 6.04 0.80
N SER A 100 21.74 7.09 0.54
CA SER A 100 22.25 8.40 0.10
C SER A 100 23.14 9.05 1.17
N GLN A 101 22.74 8.99 2.43
CA GLN A 101 23.52 9.51 3.55
C GLN A 101 24.84 8.77 3.73
N ARG A 102 24.84 7.44 3.62
CA ARG A 102 26.07 6.63 3.67
C ARG A 102 27.03 6.99 2.55
N HIS A 103 26.50 7.21 1.34
CA HIS A 103 27.32 7.60 0.19
C HIS A 103 27.93 8.99 0.39
N ASN A 104 27.17 9.94 0.90
CA ASN A 104 27.65 11.29 1.20
C ASN A 104 28.69 11.29 2.32
N SER A 105 28.51 10.52 3.38
CA SER A 105 29.47 10.36 4.46
C SER A 105 30.80 9.81 3.96
N PHE A 106 30.77 8.87 3.03
CA PHE A 106 31.97 8.27 2.46
C PHE A 106 32.74 9.24 1.54
N SER A 107 32.01 10.10 0.85
CA SER A 107 32.63 11.10 -0.05
C SER A 107 33.23 12.29 0.70
N SER A 108 32.81 12.59 1.93
CA SER A 108 33.32 13.67 2.72
C SER A 108 34.64 13.37 3.41
N ASP A 109 35.01 12.10 3.53
CA ASP A 109 36.23 11.69 4.27
C ASP A 109 37.49 11.57 3.36
N GLY A 110 37.39 12.01 2.13
CA GLY A 110 38.48 11.98 1.16
C GLY A 110 39.33 13.25 1.06
N GLY A 111 39.47 14.01 2.14
CA GLY A 111 40.25 15.21 2.08
C GLY A 111 40.76 15.67 3.42
N GLY A 112 41.79 15.02 3.96
CA GLY A 112 42.43 15.49 5.14
C GLY A 112 43.77 14.76 5.37
N GLY A 113 44.80 15.38 4.89
CA GLY A 113 46.17 14.88 4.92
C GLY A 113 46.68 14.51 6.29
N GLY A 114 47.56 13.56 6.26
CA GLY A 114 48.20 12.99 7.40
C GLY A 114 48.86 13.98 8.31
N SER A 115 48.73 13.74 9.59
CA SER A 115 49.70 14.15 10.58
C SER A 115 49.96 12.96 11.48
N PHE A 116 51.09 12.34 11.23
CA PHE A 116 51.63 11.34 12.12
C PHE A 116 52.17 12.07 13.34
N GLY A 117 51.46 12.00 14.46
CA GLY A 117 51.95 12.39 15.76
C GLY A 117 52.27 11.13 16.56
N ALA A 118 53.53 10.72 16.51
CA ALA A 118 54.03 9.74 17.45
C ALA A 118 54.14 10.39 18.83
N GLY A 119 53.41 9.89 19.80
CA GLY A 119 53.53 10.28 21.17
C GLY A 119 53.24 9.09 22.05
N GLY A 120 54.35 8.47 22.50
CA GLY A 120 54.30 7.42 23.48
C GLY A 120 53.88 7.95 24.85
N GLY A 121 53.25 7.12 25.64
CA GLY A 121 52.90 7.39 27.01
C GLY A 121 52.55 6.08 27.72
N ASN A 122 53.56 5.49 28.21
CA ASN A 122 53.59 4.40 29.15
C ASN A 122 52.98 4.84 30.51
N GLY A 123 52.27 3.95 31.18
CA GLY A 123 51.81 4.14 32.53
C GLY A 123 50.72 3.14 32.92
N GLY A 124 51.02 2.11 33.46
CA GLY A 124 51.20 1.34 34.63
C GLY A 124 50.33 1.72 35.80
N GLY A 125 49.59 0.72 36.35
CA GLY A 125 48.91 0.86 37.64
C GLY A 125 47.84 -0.19 37.86
N SER A 126 48.16 -1.27 38.29
CA SER A 126 48.01 -2.17 39.38
C SER A 126 47.06 -1.73 40.52
N GLY A 127 46.22 -2.69 40.98
CA GLY A 127 45.59 -2.69 42.31
C GLY A 127 44.10 -3.05 42.20
N GLY A 128 43.56 -4.14 42.67
CA GLY A 128 43.81 -4.83 43.91
C GLY A 128 42.61 -4.68 44.84
N GLY A 129 41.96 -5.83 45.17
CA GLY A 129 41.11 -5.99 46.36
C GLY A 129 39.62 -5.95 46.10
N GLY A 130 38.86 -6.93 46.35
CA GLY A 130 38.75 -7.77 47.53
C GLY A 130 37.49 -7.41 48.28
N GLY A 131 36.61 -8.38 48.51
CA GLY A 131 35.68 -8.27 49.62
C GLY A 131 34.26 -8.73 49.28
N ARG A 132 34.01 -9.82 49.50
CA ARG A 132 33.08 -10.63 50.31
C ARG A 132 31.95 -9.82 50.98
N GLY A 133 30.71 -10.36 50.80
CA GLY A 133 29.54 -10.09 51.60
C GLY A 133 28.37 -10.80 51.00
#